data_d0c077c2026f9178fd64a0f3522d53d3
#
_entry.id   d0c077c2026f9178fd64a0f3522d53d3
#
_cell.length_a   1.000
_cell.length_b   1.000
_cell.length_c   1.000
_cell.angle_alpha   90.00
_cell.angle_beta   90.00
_cell.angle_gamma   90.00
#
_symmetry.space_group_name_H-M   'P 1'
#
loop_
_entity.id
_entity.type
_entity.pdbx_description
1 polymer ?
#
loop_
_entity_poly.entity_id
_entity_poly.type
_entity_poly.pdbx_seq_one_letter_code
_entity_poly.pdbx_strand_id
1 'polypeptide(L)'
;QLGVFFADGEQHFDHRSTQEHVAPSCRSDLLYKGALRDSSRAVYSGWVYVRPGAQRTDAMQTSRNIVLSEHAKAHAIPNLEIEANDVKCGHAASVGPVEEETLFYLESRGIPRDEAERLIVTGFFQEVLDRVQIDEVREGAVAAIADELDRGIR
;
A
#
# COMPACT_ATOMS: atom_id res chain seq x y z
N GLN A 1 -0.56 4.15 -10.75
CA GLN A 1 -1.69 3.72 -9.92
C GLN A 1 -1.37 3.91 -8.44
N LEU A 2 -2.24 4.60 -7.72
CA LEU A 2 -2.08 4.84 -6.29
C LEU A 2 -3.28 4.24 -5.56
N GLY A 3 -3.05 3.56 -4.45
CA GLY A 3 -4.11 2.99 -3.64
C GLY A 3 -3.76 3.02 -2.16
N VAL A 4 -4.74 3.41 -1.34
CA VAL A 4 -4.72 3.25 0.11
C VAL A 4 -6.00 2.53 0.53
N PHE A 5 -5.89 1.66 1.52
CA PHE A 5 -7.05 1.03 2.13
C PHE A 5 -6.82 0.76 3.61
N PHE A 6 -7.87 0.86 4.37
CA PHE A 6 -7.93 0.43 5.76
C PHE A 6 -8.99 -0.65 5.89
N ALA A 7 -8.67 -1.75 6.51
CA ALA A 7 -9.58 -2.88 6.72
C ALA A 7 -9.69 -3.19 8.21
N ASP A 8 -10.92 -3.33 8.70
CA ASP A 8 -11.22 -3.64 10.08
C ASP A 8 -12.27 -4.75 10.21
N GLY A 9 -12.60 -5.14 11.44
CA GLY A 9 -13.57 -6.19 11.73
C GLY A 9 -13.27 -7.49 11.01
N GLU A 10 -14.19 -7.95 10.19
CA GLU A 10 -14.09 -9.17 9.38
C GLU A 10 -14.06 -8.85 7.86
N GLN A 11 -13.74 -7.62 7.49
CA GLN A 11 -13.68 -7.19 6.10
C GLN A 11 -12.66 -8.00 5.30
N HIS A 12 -12.98 -8.22 4.03
CA HIS A 12 -12.08 -8.87 3.08
C HIS A 12 -11.95 -8.02 1.83
N PHE A 13 -10.72 -7.59 1.53
CA PHE A 13 -10.38 -6.90 0.29
C PHE A 13 -9.59 -7.82 -0.64
N ASP A 14 -9.98 -7.88 -1.91
CA ASP A 14 -9.22 -8.53 -2.99
C ASP A 14 -8.96 -7.49 -4.09
N HIS A 15 -7.71 -7.01 -4.15
CA HIS A 15 -7.28 -6.04 -5.15
C HIS A 15 -6.52 -6.75 -6.25
N ARG A 16 -6.98 -6.58 -7.50
CA ARG A 16 -6.30 -7.12 -8.68
C ARG A 16 -5.96 -6.00 -9.63
N SER A 17 -4.72 -5.94 -10.06
CA SER A 17 -4.25 -4.96 -11.02
C SER A 17 -3.50 -5.63 -12.16
N THR A 18 -3.64 -5.08 -13.36
CA THR A 18 -2.86 -5.48 -14.53
C THR A 18 -2.32 -4.22 -15.21
N GLN A 19 -1.02 -4.22 -15.45
CA GLN A 19 -0.32 -3.20 -16.20
C GLN A 19 0.32 -3.85 -17.41
N GLU A 20 -0.17 -3.58 -18.60
CA GLU A 20 0.34 -4.14 -19.84
C GLU A 20 1.07 -3.08 -20.68
N HIS A 21 2.34 -3.33 -20.95
CA HIS A 21 3.20 -2.48 -21.76
C HIS A 21 3.33 -3.10 -23.15
N VAL A 22 2.80 -2.43 -24.16
CA VAL A 22 2.76 -2.91 -25.55
C VAL A 22 3.63 -2.10 -26.51
N ALA A 23 4.07 -0.90 -26.08
CA ALA A 23 4.88 0.02 -26.87
C ALA A 23 6.24 0.28 -26.20
N PRO A 24 7.28 0.69 -26.95
CA PRO A 24 8.57 1.01 -26.36
C PRO A 24 8.54 2.29 -25.52
N SER A 25 9.47 2.39 -24.57
CA SER A 25 9.66 3.56 -23.71
C SER A 25 8.44 3.92 -22.84
N CYS A 26 7.67 2.93 -22.45
CA CYS A 26 6.56 3.09 -21.52
C CYS A 26 7.04 3.20 -20.06
N ARG A 27 6.24 3.86 -19.24
CA ARG A 27 6.46 3.92 -17.81
C ARG A 27 5.20 3.58 -17.04
N SER A 28 5.36 2.82 -15.96
CA SER A 28 4.31 2.63 -14.96
C SER A 28 4.88 2.58 -13.56
N ASP A 29 4.12 3.13 -12.62
CA ASP A 29 4.42 3.07 -11.19
C ASP A 29 3.13 2.77 -10.44
N LEU A 30 3.15 1.69 -9.66
CA LEU A 30 2.04 1.29 -8.81
C LEU A 30 2.50 1.30 -7.36
N LEU A 31 1.76 2.01 -6.52
CA LEU A 31 1.95 2.00 -5.07
C LEU A 31 0.63 1.75 -4.37
N TYR A 32 0.51 0.60 -3.72
CA TYR A 32 -0.60 0.24 -2.83
C TYR A 32 -0.11 0.11 -1.41
N LYS A 33 -0.81 0.76 -0.48
CA LYS A 33 -0.56 0.65 0.96
C LYS A 33 -1.84 0.32 1.69
N GLY A 34 -1.77 -0.69 2.56
CA GLY A 34 -2.88 -1.15 3.36
C GLY A 34 -2.55 -1.17 4.86
N ALA A 35 -3.52 -0.86 5.69
CA ALA A 35 -3.48 -1.12 7.12
C ALA A 35 -4.67 -2.03 7.49
N LEU A 36 -4.39 -3.06 8.27
CA LEU A 36 -5.37 -4.09 8.60
C LEU A 36 -5.45 -4.28 10.11
N ARG A 37 -6.68 -4.39 10.62
CA ARG A 37 -6.99 -4.54 12.04
C ARG A 37 -7.98 -5.69 12.27
N ASP A 38 -8.12 -6.08 13.52
CA ASP A 38 -9.05 -7.12 13.99
C ASP A 38 -8.82 -8.48 13.31
N SER A 39 -9.82 -9.02 12.64
CA SER A 39 -9.76 -10.26 11.86
C SER A 39 -9.85 -10.03 10.35
N SER A 40 -9.59 -8.78 9.92
CA SER A 40 -9.70 -8.40 8.51
C SER A 40 -8.62 -9.08 7.65
N ARG A 41 -8.92 -9.17 6.35
CA ARG A 41 -8.04 -9.83 5.38
C ARG A 41 -7.92 -8.99 4.13
N ALA A 42 -6.72 -8.95 3.56
CA ALA A 42 -6.51 -8.37 2.25
C ALA A 42 -5.64 -9.26 1.37
N VAL A 43 -5.97 -9.34 0.10
CA VAL A 43 -5.15 -9.94 -0.94
C VAL A 43 -4.89 -8.88 -2.01
N TYR A 44 -3.65 -8.70 -2.35
CA TYR A 44 -3.24 -7.94 -3.52
C TYR A 44 -2.59 -8.90 -4.53
N SER A 45 -3.13 -8.98 -5.74
CA SER A 45 -2.54 -9.73 -6.86
C SER A 45 -2.34 -8.79 -8.04
N GLY A 46 -1.10 -8.49 -8.35
CA GLY A 46 -0.74 -7.57 -9.44
C GLY A 46 0.05 -8.27 -10.53
N TRP A 47 -0.22 -7.90 -11.79
CA TRP A 47 0.52 -8.36 -12.96
C TRP A 47 1.10 -7.17 -13.70
N VAL A 48 2.37 -7.28 -14.06
CA VAL A 48 3.02 -6.38 -15.01
C VAL A 48 3.47 -7.23 -16.21
N TYR A 49 2.87 -6.97 -17.36
CA TYR A 49 3.22 -7.60 -18.63
C TYR A 49 4.04 -6.65 -19.47
N VAL A 50 5.19 -7.08 -19.94
CA VAL A 50 6.04 -6.30 -20.87
C VAL A 50 6.20 -7.11 -22.13
N ARG A 51 5.52 -6.70 -23.21
CA ARG A 51 5.51 -7.40 -24.50
C ARG A 51 6.86 -7.30 -25.23
N PRO A 52 7.16 -8.18 -26.18
CA PRO A 52 8.47 -8.23 -26.87
C PRO A 52 8.90 -6.89 -27.47
N GLY A 53 7.94 -6.10 -27.99
CA GLY A 53 8.18 -4.79 -28.59
C GLY A 53 8.31 -3.64 -27.57
N ALA A 54 7.99 -3.86 -26.29
CA ALA A 54 7.97 -2.83 -25.26
C ALA A 54 9.36 -2.58 -24.64
N GLN A 55 10.37 -2.41 -25.50
CA GLN A 55 11.74 -2.11 -25.07
C GLN A 55 11.83 -0.77 -24.34
N ARG A 56 12.76 -0.61 -23.41
CA ARG A 56 12.99 0.57 -22.59
C ARG A 56 11.81 0.93 -21.67
N THR A 57 11.00 -0.07 -21.33
CA THR A 57 9.96 0.07 -20.30
C THR A 57 10.60 0.26 -18.93
N ASP A 58 10.05 1.20 -18.14
CA ASP A 58 10.37 1.43 -16.75
C ASP A 58 9.09 1.19 -15.92
N ALA A 59 9.02 0.04 -15.24
CA ALA A 59 7.83 -0.38 -14.51
C ALA A 59 8.17 -0.80 -13.07
N MET A 60 7.50 -0.18 -12.10
CA MET A 60 7.62 -0.56 -10.69
C MET A 60 6.25 -0.85 -10.08
N GLN A 61 6.16 -1.95 -9.33
CA GLN A 61 4.97 -2.35 -8.60
C GLN A 61 5.31 -2.52 -7.13
N THR A 62 4.66 -1.74 -6.27
CA THR A 62 4.91 -1.78 -4.82
C THR A 62 3.60 -2.02 -4.07
N SER A 63 3.57 -3.05 -3.22
CA SER A 63 2.47 -3.30 -2.27
C SER A 63 3.03 -3.46 -0.87
N ARG A 64 2.65 -2.57 0.04
CA ARG A 64 3.07 -2.60 1.44
C ARG A 64 1.86 -2.62 2.35
N ASN A 65 1.86 -3.53 3.32
CA ASN A 65 0.76 -3.65 4.26
C ASN A 65 1.30 -3.72 5.69
N ILE A 66 0.65 -3.00 6.59
CA ILE A 66 0.87 -3.12 8.03
C ILE A 66 -0.32 -3.83 8.66
N VAL A 67 -0.03 -4.76 9.57
CA VAL A 67 -1.04 -5.45 10.36
C VAL A 67 -0.99 -4.93 11.80
N LEU A 68 -2.15 -4.48 12.28
CA LEU A 68 -2.31 -3.83 13.57
C LEU A 68 -2.83 -4.80 14.63
N SER A 69 -3.24 -6.01 14.23
CA SER A 69 -3.79 -7.03 15.11
C SER A 69 -3.25 -8.40 14.75
N GLU A 70 -3.14 -9.28 15.73
CA GLU A 70 -2.62 -10.64 15.56
C GLU A 70 -3.42 -11.50 14.56
N HIS A 71 -4.73 -11.24 14.44
CA HIS A 71 -5.62 -12.01 13.56
C HIS A 71 -5.77 -11.40 12.16
N ALA A 72 -5.32 -10.16 11.96
CA ALA A 72 -5.32 -9.53 10.65
C ALA A 72 -4.31 -10.20 9.70
N LYS A 73 -4.69 -10.36 8.43
CA LYS A 73 -3.85 -11.05 7.45
C LYS A 73 -3.82 -10.31 6.12
N ALA A 74 -2.64 -10.06 5.60
CA ALA A 74 -2.44 -9.54 4.27
C ALA A 74 -1.57 -10.47 3.42
N HIS A 75 -1.90 -10.61 2.14
CA HIS A 75 -1.11 -11.31 1.16
C HIS A 75 -0.84 -10.40 -0.02
N ALA A 76 0.41 -10.29 -0.42
CA ALA A 76 0.81 -9.55 -1.61
C ALA A 76 1.50 -10.50 -2.60
N ILE A 77 0.92 -10.63 -3.78
CA ILE A 77 1.33 -11.55 -4.85
C ILE A 77 1.65 -10.74 -6.10
N PRO A 78 2.81 -10.06 -6.15
CA PRO A 78 3.23 -9.34 -7.34
C PRO A 78 3.81 -10.30 -8.36
N ASN A 79 3.40 -10.16 -9.63
CA ASN A 79 3.86 -10.97 -10.74
C ASN A 79 4.45 -10.08 -11.83
N LEU A 80 5.52 -10.56 -12.47
CA LEU A 80 6.15 -9.94 -13.63
C LEU A 80 6.25 -10.97 -14.75
N GLU A 81 5.78 -10.60 -15.95
CA GLU A 81 6.00 -11.36 -17.19
C GLU A 81 6.67 -10.44 -18.20
N ILE A 82 7.95 -10.65 -18.41
CA ILE A 82 8.81 -9.74 -19.19
C ILE A 82 9.32 -10.50 -20.42
N GLU A 83 8.83 -10.10 -21.60
CA GLU A 83 9.20 -10.66 -22.90
C GLU A 83 10.19 -9.74 -23.67
N ALA A 84 10.64 -8.64 -23.04
CA ALA A 84 11.63 -7.71 -23.58
C ALA A 84 12.92 -7.74 -22.75
N ASN A 85 14.07 -7.45 -23.37
CA ASN A 85 15.39 -7.59 -22.74
C ASN A 85 16.02 -6.27 -22.28
N ASP A 86 15.62 -5.13 -22.86
CA ASP A 86 16.12 -3.81 -22.48
C ASP A 86 15.04 -3.06 -21.69
N VAL A 87 14.90 -3.41 -20.41
CA VAL A 87 13.86 -2.85 -19.52
C VAL A 87 14.37 -2.67 -18.09
N LYS A 88 13.68 -1.81 -17.33
CA LYS A 88 13.84 -1.63 -15.90
C LYS A 88 12.51 -1.97 -15.23
N CYS A 89 12.35 -3.23 -14.83
CA CYS A 89 11.11 -3.69 -14.23
C CYS A 89 11.40 -4.32 -12.88
N GLY A 90 10.56 -4.01 -11.90
CA GLY A 90 10.71 -4.54 -10.57
C GLY A 90 9.39 -4.58 -9.79
N HIS A 91 9.41 -5.34 -8.71
CA HIS A 91 8.34 -5.33 -7.74
C HIS A 91 8.91 -5.33 -6.31
N ALA A 92 8.11 -4.82 -5.38
CA ALA A 92 8.36 -4.90 -3.95
C ALA A 92 7.06 -5.24 -3.22
N ALA A 93 7.14 -6.16 -2.28
CA ALA A 93 6.01 -6.51 -1.42
C ALA A 93 6.48 -6.64 0.03
N SER A 94 5.71 -6.09 0.96
CA SER A 94 5.94 -6.28 2.38
C SER A 94 4.63 -6.38 3.14
N VAL A 95 4.63 -7.25 4.15
CA VAL A 95 3.57 -7.38 5.14
C VAL A 95 4.25 -7.56 6.50
N GLY A 96 3.91 -6.75 7.46
CA GLY A 96 4.47 -6.84 8.81
C GLY A 96 3.65 -6.07 9.84
N PRO A 97 3.85 -6.35 11.12
CA PRO A 97 3.27 -5.56 12.19
C PRO A 97 3.90 -4.16 12.24
N VAL A 98 3.30 -3.28 13.02
CA VAL A 98 3.96 -2.03 13.42
C VAL A 98 5.18 -2.37 14.26
N GLU A 99 6.29 -1.69 14.04
CA GLU A 99 7.54 -1.90 14.78
C GLU A 99 7.36 -1.47 16.24
N GLU A 100 7.50 -2.43 17.17
CA GLU A 100 7.38 -2.17 18.62
C GLU A 100 8.40 -1.13 19.11
N GLU A 101 9.58 -1.03 18.51
CA GLU A 101 10.58 -0.02 18.85
C GLU A 101 10.06 1.40 18.55
N THR A 102 9.39 1.58 17.43
CA THR A 102 8.76 2.86 17.05
C THR A 102 7.62 3.21 18.00
N LEU A 103 6.77 2.25 18.35
CA LEU A 103 5.71 2.44 19.35
C LEU A 103 6.30 2.81 20.70
N PHE A 104 7.27 2.05 21.20
CA PHE A 104 7.94 2.33 22.46
C PHE A 104 8.57 3.71 22.50
N TYR A 105 9.18 4.17 21.40
CA TYR A 105 9.74 5.51 21.31
C TYR A 105 8.68 6.58 21.50
N LEU A 106 7.52 6.45 20.83
CA LEU A 106 6.41 7.41 20.95
C LEU A 106 5.79 7.39 22.37
N GLU A 107 5.58 6.19 22.92
CA GLU A 107 5.07 6.01 24.30
C GLU A 107 6.04 6.62 25.34
N SER A 108 7.34 6.49 25.15
CA SER A 108 8.37 7.10 26.02
C SER A 108 8.36 8.63 26.00
N ARG A 109 7.75 9.22 24.97
CA ARG A 109 7.50 10.67 24.85
C ARG A 109 6.13 11.09 25.39
N GLY A 110 5.39 10.18 26.02
CA GLY A 110 4.12 10.44 26.64
C GLY A 110 2.91 10.36 25.69
N ILE A 111 3.09 9.82 24.49
CA ILE A 111 2.00 9.60 23.54
C ILE A 111 1.33 8.26 23.89
N PRO A 112 0.01 8.22 24.16
CA PRO A 112 -0.70 6.97 24.39
C PRO A 112 -0.56 6.01 23.20
N ARG A 113 -0.59 4.69 23.44
CA ARG A 113 -0.35 3.67 22.42
C ARG A 113 -1.25 3.81 21.19
N ASP A 114 -2.55 4.02 21.39
CA ASP A 114 -3.53 4.21 20.33
C ASP A 114 -3.23 5.44 19.47
N GLU A 115 -2.84 6.54 20.08
CA GLU A 115 -2.43 7.74 19.34
C GLU A 115 -1.11 7.51 18.60
N ALA A 116 -0.18 6.75 19.20
CA ALA A 116 1.07 6.35 18.54
C ALA A 116 0.80 5.48 17.30
N GLU A 117 -0.07 4.47 17.40
CA GLU A 117 -0.49 3.65 16.26
C GLU A 117 -1.14 4.51 15.16
N ARG A 118 -2.03 5.43 15.54
CA ARG A 118 -2.67 6.37 14.62
C ARG A 118 -1.65 7.21 13.87
N LEU A 119 -0.66 7.77 14.56
CA LEU A 119 0.39 8.57 13.94
C LEU A 119 1.22 7.75 12.96
N ILE A 120 1.54 6.51 13.31
CA ILE A 120 2.31 5.60 12.44
C ILE A 120 1.51 5.28 11.17
N VAL A 121 0.22 4.92 11.30
CA VAL A 121 -0.63 4.60 10.14
C VAL A 121 -0.82 5.83 9.24
N THR A 122 -1.03 7.00 9.83
CA THR A 122 -1.14 8.25 9.07
C THR A 122 0.15 8.52 8.28
N GLY A 123 1.30 8.44 8.95
CA GLY A 123 2.61 8.60 8.29
C GLY A 123 2.88 7.54 7.22
N PHE A 124 2.43 6.31 7.47
CA PHE A 124 2.54 5.22 6.49
C PHE A 124 1.78 5.52 5.20
N PHE A 125 0.58 6.08 5.27
CA PHE A 125 -0.21 6.45 4.10
C PHE A 125 0.26 7.73 3.42
N GLN A 126 0.99 8.59 4.14
CA GLN A 126 1.42 9.90 3.62
C GLN A 126 2.22 9.79 2.32
N GLU A 127 3.04 8.74 2.15
CA GLU A 127 3.80 8.50 0.92
C GLU A 127 2.89 8.38 -0.33
N VAL A 128 1.70 7.78 -0.19
CA VAL A 128 0.73 7.69 -1.28
C VAL A 128 0.05 9.03 -1.51
N LEU A 129 -0.37 9.68 -0.42
CA LEU A 129 -1.08 10.96 -0.46
C LEU A 129 -0.23 12.06 -1.11
N ASP A 130 1.07 12.09 -0.83
CA ASP A 130 2.02 13.04 -1.43
C ASP A 130 2.18 12.88 -2.94
N ARG A 131 1.85 11.70 -3.48
CA ARG A 131 1.89 11.43 -4.92
C ARG A 131 0.58 11.78 -5.64
N VAL A 132 -0.51 12.08 -4.91
CA VAL A 132 -1.79 12.50 -5.49
C VAL A 132 -1.68 13.95 -5.92
N GLN A 133 -1.77 14.19 -7.22
CA GLN A 133 -1.57 15.53 -7.81
C GLN A 133 -2.84 16.39 -7.79
N ILE A 134 -4.01 15.81 -7.58
CA ILE A 134 -5.30 16.49 -7.54
C ILE A 134 -5.65 16.79 -6.09
N ASP A 135 -5.66 18.06 -5.71
CA ASP A 135 -5.83 18.49 -4.31
C ASP A 135 -7.15 17.99 -3.71
N GLU A 136 -8.26 18.09 -4.44
CA GLU A 136 -9.57 17.65 -3.96
C GLU A 136 -9.61 16.14 -3.67
N VAL A 137 -8.90 15.33 -4.47
CA VAL A 137 -8.80 13.88 -4.27
C VAL A 137 -7.92 13.58 -3.06
N ARG A 138 -6.81 14.30 -2.92
CA ARG A 138 -5.90 14.14 -1.77
C ARG A 138 -6.60 14.51 -0.47
N GLU A 139 -7.29 15.66 -0.41
CA GLU A 139 -8.02 16.11 0.76
C GLU A 139 -9.15 15.14 1.13
N GLY A 140 -9.89 14.64 0.15
CA GLY A 140 -10.92 13.62 0.36
C GLY A 140 -10.34 12.32 0.92
N ALA A 141 -9.19 11.87 0.42
CA ALA A 141 -8.52 10.67 0.93
C ALA A 141 -8.00 10.86 2.35
N VAL A 142 -7.40 12.01 2.66
CA VAL A 142 -6.95 12.36 4.02
C VAL A 142 -8.12 12.34 5.00
N ALA A 143 -9.25 12.96 4.63
CA ALA A 143 -10.43 12.99 5.48
C ALA A 143 -11.00 11.60 5.72
N ALA A 144 -11.08 10.76 4.68
CA ALA A 144 -11.57 9.38 4.79
C ALA A 144 -10.67 8.51 5.68
N ILE A 145 -9.34 8.64 5.56
CA ILE A 145 -8.38 7.93 6.42
C ILE A 145 -8.52 8.37 7.87
N ALA A 146 -8.63 9.67 8.13
CA ALA A 146 -8.80 10.20 9.48
C ALA A 146 -10.09 9.67 10.13
N ASP A 147 -11.20 9.67 9.39
CA ASP A 147 -12.50 9.17 9.85
C ASP A 147 -12.48 7.66 10.17
N GLU A 148 -11.80 6.86 9.36
CA GLU A 148 -11.61 5.42 9.65
C GLU A 148 -10.74 5.18 10.88
N LEU A 149 -9.65 5.92 11.04
CA LEU A 149 -8.79 5.83 12.22
C LEU A 149 -9.52 6.26 13.49
N ASP A 150 -10.37 7.29 13.43
CA ASP A 150 -11.17 7.75 14.57
C ASP A 150 -12.26 6.74 14.98
N ARG A 151 -12.81 5.98 14.03
CA ARG A 151 -13.78 4.90 14.33
C ARG A 151 -13.10 3.66 14.90
N GLY A 152 -11.92 3.34 14.43
CA GLY A 152 -11.22 2.12 14.77
C GLY A 152 -10.45 2.15 16.10
N ILE A 153 -10.22 3.33 16.69
CA ILE A 153 -9.47 3.53 17.95
C ILE A 153 -10.46 3.95 19.05
N ARG A 154 -11.37 3.02 19.39
CA ARG A 154 -12.27 3.17 20.56
C ARG A 154 -12.15 1.97 21.48
#